data_4b26b50217bcb9cceb61fa46f4ec3e4a
#
_entry.id   4b26b50217bcb9cceb61fa46f4ec3e4a
#
_cell.length_a   1.000
_cell.length_b   1.000
_cell.length_c   1.000
_cell.angle_alpha   90.00
_cell.angle_beta   90.00
_cell.angle_gamma   90.00
#
_symmetry.space_group_name_H-M   'P 1'
#
loop_
_entity.id
_entity.type
_entity.pdbx_description
1 polymer ?
#
loop_
_entity_poly.entity_id
_entity_poly.type
_entity_poly.pdbx_seq_one_letter_code
_entity_poly.pdbx_strand_id
1 'polypeptide(L)'
;MSETKGRVTIPTDLDVIPETLKMLDEWGADAIRDCDGTEFPAELKKTGAKIYATYYTTRKDNAWAKAHPEEIQQMYIMTSFHTAVSDTLEIHLMDHLYPDMLAVNTRDDIRRWWEVIDRTTGEAVSTEEWSYDEKNGNVVIRPAKEFHEYTVSFLAYIMWDPVHMYNAVVNDWKDVEPQITFDVRQPATRAHSMDRLRRFLDSHDYVNVVRFTTFFHQFTLIFDEMAREKYVDWFGYSASVSPYILEQFEQEVGYKFRPEFIIDQGYMNNTYRIPSKEFKDFQVFQRREVAKLAKEMVDIVHEYGKEAMMFMGDHWIGMEPFMDEFASIGLDAVVGSVGNGATLRLFSDIKHVKYTEGRFLPYFFPDTFHEGGDPEKEAKVNWVTARRAILRSPIQRIGYGGYLKLALEFPDFVQYIKEVCQEFRVLYDNIQGTTPYCVKRVAVLNCWGKMRSWG
;
A
#
# COMPACT_ATOMS: atom_id res chain seq x y z
N MET A 1 -24.46 -3.32 31.76
CA MET A 1 -23.37 -2.29 31.84
C MET A 1 -22.45 -2.58 30.69
N SER A 2 -22.17 -1.59 29.84
CA SER A 2 -21.22 -1.81 28.77
C SER A 2 -19.81 -2.12 29.34
N GLU A 3 -19.06 -2.96 28.65
CA GLU A 3 -17.68 -3.24 29.06
C GLU A 3 -16.88 -1.94 29.12
N THR A 4 -16.14 -1.73 30.18
CA THR A 4 -15.30 -0.52 30.33
C THR A 4 -13.94 -0.68 29.61
N LYS A 5 -13.59 -1.90 29.20
CA LYS A 5 -12.35 -2.25 28.50
C LYS A 5 -12.64 -3.12 27.28
N GLY A 6 -11.71 -3.11 26.34
CA GLY A 6 -11.73 -3.95 25.15
C GLY A 6 -12.09 -3.23 23.87
N ARG A 7 -11.89 -3.91 22.75
CA ARG A 7 -12.21 -3.48 21.37
C ARG A 7 -11.44 -2.25 20.89
N VAL A 8 -10.35 -1.90 21.55
CA VAL A 8 -9.56 -0.71 21.23
C VAL A 8 -8.09 -1.11 21.11
N THR A 9 -7.45 -0.68 20.01
CA THR A 9 -6.03 -0.86 19.74
C THR A 9 -5.33 0.49 19.82
N ILE A 10 -4.25 0.57 20.59
CA ILE A 10 -3.42 1.77 20.69
C ILE A 10 -2.06 1.55 20.00
N PRO A 11 -1.49 2.61 19.39
CA PRO A 11 -0.11 2.56 18.91
C PRO A 11 0.87 2.71 20.05
N THR A 12 2.09 2.24 19.84
CA THR A 12 3.22 2.54 20.73
C THR A 12 4.53 2.60 19.96
N ASP A 13 5.45 3.38 20.50
CA ASP A 13 6.86 3.41 20.11
C ASP A 13 7.73 3.49 21.36
N LEU A 14 9.05 3.37 21.21
CA LEU A 14 9.98 3.26 22.35
C LEU A 14 10.04 4.55 23.22
N ASP A 15 9.71 5.68 22.65
CA ASP A 15 9.84 6.99 23.30
C ASP A 15 8.68 7.27 24.28
N VAL A 16 7.58 6.51 24.22
CA VAL A 16 6.31 6.80 24.93
C VAL A 16 5.74 5.60 25.68
N ILE A 17 6.59 4.75 26.25
CA ILE A 17 6.16 3.56 27.00
C ILE A 17 5.29 3.88 28.22
N PRO A 18 5.68 4.82 29.10
CA PRO A 18 4.85 5.20 30.27
C PRO A 18 3.48 5.71 29.84
N GLU A 19 3.44 6.54 28.81
CA GLU A 19 2.20 7.10 28.26
C GLU A 19 1.35 6.02 27.59
N THR A 20 1.96 5.07 26.90
CA THR A 20 1.26 3.90 26.34
C THR A 20 0.56 3.11 27.44
N LEU A 21 1.25 2.81 28.56
CA LEU A 21 0.65 2.11 29.70
C LEU A 21 -0.51 2.91 30.31
N LYS A 22 -0.36 4.22 30.44
CA LYS A 22 -1.42 5.10 30.92
C LYS A 22 -2.64 5.09 29.97
N MET A 23 -2.40 5.25 28.66
CA MET A 23 -3.49 5.24 27.67
C MET A 23 -4.16 3.88 27.54
N LEU A 24 -3.42 2.78 27.72
CA LEU A 24 -3.98 1.45 27.75
C LEU A 24 -5.10 1.32 28.79
N ASP A 25 -4.89 1.91 29.98
CA ASP A 25 -5.90 1.91 31.03
C ASP A 25 -6.99 2.97 30.80
N GLU A 26 -6.62 4.21 30.49
CA GLU A 26 -7.56 5.32 30.37
C GLU A 26 -8.52 5.17 29.18
N TRP A 27 -8.07 4.66 28.06
CA TRP A 27 -8.92 4.39 26.89
C TRP A 27 -9.59 3.01 26.98
N GLY A 28 -9.21 2.19 27.97
CA GLY A 28 -9.70 0.83 28.13
C GLY A 28 -9.29 -0.06 26.96
N ALA A 29 -8.11 0.15 26.41
CA ALA A 29 -7.60 -0.64 25.29
C ALA A 29 -7.21 -2.05 25.73
N ASP A 30 -7.30 -3.01 24.82
CA ASP A 30 -6.95 -4.42 25.04
C ASP A 30 -5.95 -4.94 24.00
N ALA A 31 -5.49 -4.07 23.12
CA ALA A 31 -4.45 -4.38 22.16
C ALA A 31 -3.48 -3.21 21.99
N ILE A 32 -2.22 -3.56 21.74
CA ILE A 32 -1.14 -2.61 21.47
C ILE A 32 -0.52 -3.00 20.13
N ARG A 33 -0.34 -2.02 19.24
CA ARG A 33 0.41 -2.21 18.01
C ARG A 33 1.72 -1.45 18.04
N ASP A 34 2.74 -2.00 17.42
CA ASP A 34 3.99 -1.28 17.17
C ASP A 34 3.79 -0.19 16.11
N CYS A 35 4.65 0.80 16.14
CA CYS A 35 4.86 1.73 15.04
C CYS A 35 6.11 1.29 14.27
N ASP A 36 5.94 1.13 12.96
CA ASP A 36 7.03 0.86 12.00
C ASP A 36 7.92 -0.37 12.29
N GLY A 37 7.36 -1.38 12.97
CA GLY A 37 8.09 -2.62 13.30
C GLY A 37 9.09 -2.45 14.45
N THR A 38 8.78 -1.58 15.39
CA THR A 38 9.56 -1.38 16.62
C THR A 38 9.44 -2.60 17.52
N GLU A 39 10.55 -3.02 18.14
CA GLU A 39 10.54 -4.11 19.12
C GLU A 39 9.86 -3.69 20.41
N PHE A 40 8.97 -4.55 20.93
CA PHE A 40 8.26 -4.27 22.18
C PHE A 40 9.14 -4.47 23.41
N PRO A 41 9.22 -3.50 24.32
CA PRO A 41 9.91 -3.65 25.58
C PRO A 41 9.17 -4.57 26.55
N ALA A 42 9.90 -5.08 27.54
CA ALA A 42 9.40 -6.07 28.50
C ALA A 42 8.17 -5.59 29.28
N GLU A 43 8.06 -4.30 29.54
CA GLU A 43 6.95 -3.67 30.25
C GLU A 43 5.63 -3.87 29.51
N LEU A 44 5.61 -3.66 28.22
CA LEU A 44 4.44 -3.83 27.39
C LEU A 44 4.05 -5.31 27.22
N LYS A 45 5.04 -6.20 27.12
CA LYS A 45 4.80 -7.65 27.03
C LYS A 45 4.08 -8.21 28.26
N LYS A 46 4.20 -7.56 29.42
CA LYS A 46 3.58 -7.98 30.70
C LYS A 46 2.18 -7.42 30.94
N THR A 47 1.67 -6.57 30.07
CA THR A 47 0.34 -5.93 30.26
C THR A 47 -0.83 -6.88 30.12
N GLY A 48 -0.62 -8.02 29.46
CA GLY A 48 -1.71 -8.93 29.07
C GLY A 48 -2.54 -8.43 27.89
N ALA A 49 -2.22 -7.28 27.34
CA ALA A 49 -2.84 -6.79 26.11
C ALA A 49 -2.38 -7.62 24.90
N LYS A 50 -3.25 -7.76 23.91
CA LYS A 50 -2.93 -8.41 22.65
C LYS A 50 -1.89 -7.59 21.90
N ILE A 51 -0.80 -8.21 21.47
CA ILE A 51 0.31 -7.53 20.79
C ILE A 51 0.22 -7.76 19.29
N TYR A 52 0.13 -6.67 18.54
CA TYR A 52 0.16 -6.63 17.08
C TYR A 52 1.52 -6.14 16.62
N ALA A 53 2.25 -6.98 15.93
CA ALA A 53 3.53 -6.60 15.33
C ALA A 53 3.38 -6.34 13.83
N THR A 54 3.92 -5.21 13.39
CA THR A 54 3.95 -4.85 11.98
C THR A 54 5.04 -5.63 11.26
N TYR A 55 4.68 -6.28 10.17
CA TYR A 55 5.60 -7.02 9.33
C TYR A 55 5.64 -6.44 7.91
N TYR A 56 6.86 -6.17 7.44
CA TYR A 56 7.11 -5.66 6.10
C TYR A 56 7.64 -6.78 5.20
N THR A 57 6.89 -7.12 4.16
CA THR A 57 7.23 -8.23 3.26
C THR A 57 8.31 -7.87 2.25
N THR A 58 8.31 -6.64 1.74
CA THR A 58 9.09 -6.22 0.57
C THR A 58 10.26 -5.30 0.90
N ARG A 59 10.53 -5.01 2.15
CA ARG A 59 11.59 -4.10 2.59
C ARG A 59 12.14 -4.46 3.97
N LYS A 60 13.04 -3.63 4.51
CA LYS A 60 13.78 -3.84 5.78
C LYS A 60 14.78 -5.00 5.71
N ASP A 61 15.34 -5.23 4.52
CA ASP A 61 16.46 -6.16 4.32
C ASP A 61 17.32 -5.69 3.15
N ASN A 62 17.96 -4.53 3.32
CA ASN A 62 18.84 -3.95 2.30
C ASN A 62 20.02 -4.86 1.94
N ALA A 63 20.47 -5.70 2.88
CA ALA A 63 21.55 -6.64 2.62
C ALA A 63 21.14 -7.67 1.57
N TRP A 64 19.93 -8.21 1.68
CA TRP A 64 19.37 -9.12 0.68
C TRP A 64 19.22 -8.43 -0.68
N ALA A 65 18.57 -7.26 -0.71
CA ALA A 65 18.35 -6.50 -1.93
C ALA A 65 19.65 -6.17 -2.68
N LYS A 66 20.68 -5.74 -1.94
CA LYS A 66 22.02 -5.46 -2.52
C LYS A 66 22.73 -6.70 -3.03
N ALA A 67 22.47 -7.88 -2.43
CA ALA A 67 23.03 -9.15 -2.87
C ALA A 67 22.29 -9.77 -4.07
N HIS A 68 21.05 -9.37 -4.32
CA HIS A 68 20.19 -9.88 -5.39
C HIS A 68 19.58 -8.71 -6.19
N PRO A 69 20.42 -7.90 -6.85
CA PRO A 69 19.95 -6.69 -7.54
C PRO A 69 19.00 -6.98 -8.71
N GLU A 70 19.03 -8.20 -9.26
CA GLU A 70 18.12 -8.67 -10.30
C GLU A 70 16.70 -8.95 -9.78
N GLU A 71 16.55 -9.17 -8.47
CA GLU A 71 15.28 -9.43 -7.81
C GLU A 71 14.74 -8.20 -7.03
N ILE A 72 15.35 -7.03 -7.20
CA ILE A 72 14.79 -5.76 -6.74
C ILE A 72 13.46 -5.52 -7.47
N GLN A 73 12.49 -4.99 -6.75
CA GLN A 73 11.19 -4.64 -7.30
C GLN A 73 11.32 -3.59 -8.42
N GLN A 74 10.56 -3.76 -9.47
CA GLN A 74 10.61 -2.89 -10.64
C GLN A 74 9.28 -2.22 -10.88
N MET A 75 9.32 -1.12 -11.62
CA MET A 75 8.15 -0.44 -12.10
C MET A 75 8.32 0.08 -13.53
N TYR A 76 7.21 0.30 -14.22
CA TYR A 76 7.19 1.06 -15.45
C TYR A 76 7.15 2.55 -15.18
N ILE A 77 8.06 3.26 -15.83
CA ILE A 77 8.10 4.73 -15.90
C ILE A 77 7.88 5.14 -17.34
N MET A 78 7.15 6.23 -17.54
CA MET A 78 7.04 6.91 -18.82
C MET A 78 7.71 8.28 -18.73
N THR A 79 8.52 8.63 -19.72
CA THR A 79 9.08 9.98 -19.85
C THR A 79 7.97 11.01 -20.10
N SER A 80 8.28 12.28 -19.91
CA SER A 80 7.44 13.36 -20.43
C SER A 80 7.32 13.27 -21.95
N PHE A 81 6.37 14.01 -22.52
CA PHE A 81 6.20 14.14 -23.97
C PHE A 81 7.31 15.01 -24.52
N HIS A 82 7.98 14.54 -25.58
CA HIS A 82 9.07 15.22 -26.24
C HIS A 82 8.75 15.42 -27.72
N THR A 83 8.75 16.68 -28.17
CA THR A 83 8.50 17.01 -29.58
C THR A 83 9.79 16.93 -30.38
N ALA A 84 9.78 16.16 -31.46
CA ALA A 84 10.91 16.13 -32.40
C ALA A 84 10.98 17.41 -33.22
N VAL A 85 12.16 18.01 -33.30
CA VAL A 85 12.43 19.20 -34.10
C VAL A 85 13.37 18.92 -35.28
N SER A 86 13.77 17.68 -35.45
CA SER A 86 14.59 17.14 -36.53
C SER A 86 14.35 15.66 -36.73
N ASP A 87 15.06 15.01 -37.64
CA ASP A 87 15.03 13.57 -37.88
C ASP A 87 15.63 12.72 -36.72
N THR A 88 16.19 13.38 -35.72
CA THR A 88 16.77 12.73 -34.54
C THR A 88 16.25 13.39 -33.29
N LEU A 89 15.75 12.57 -32.35
CA LEU A 89 15.29 13.01 -31.05
C LEU A 89 16.03 12.22 -29.96
N GLU A 90 16.58 12.93 -28.99
CA GLU A 90 17.17 12.34 -27.78
C GLU A 90 16.27 12.63 -26.59
N ILE A 91 15.98 11.58 -25.79
CA ILE A 91 15.15 11.65 -24.60
C ILE A 91 15.93 11.07 -23.43
N HIS A 92 16.23 11.89 -22.43
CA HIS A 92 16.87 11.43 -21.21
C HIS A 92 15.84 10.77 -20.30
N LEU A 93 16.09 9.51 -19.88
CA LEU A 93 15.09 8.70 -19.19
C LEU A 93 14.76 9.19 -17.78
N MET A 94 15.76 9.74 -17.09
CA MET A 94 15.62 10.12 -15.68
C MET A 94 15.31 11.61 -15.45
N ASP A 95 15.04 12.36 -16.54
CA ASP A 95 14.67 13.78 -16.42
C ASP A 95 13.42 13.96 -15.53
N HIS A 96 13.52 14.93 -14.64
CA HIS A 96 12.46 15.28 -13.70
C HIS A 96 12.05 14.15 -12.75
N LEU A 97 12.95 13.21 -12.44
CA LEU A 97 12.77 12.17 -11.44
C LEU A 97 13.78 12.36 -10.29
N TYR A 98 13.38 11.95 -9.09
CA TYR A 98 14.30 11.97 -7.95
C TYR A 98 15.46 10.97 -8.18
N PRO A 99 16.71 11.42 -8.12
CA PRO A 99 17.84 10.63 -8.63
C PRO A 99 18.08 9.31 -7.90
N ASP A 100 17.87 9.26 -6.58
CA ASP A 100 18.18 8.08 -5.76
C ASP A 100 17.00 7.12 -5.61
N MET A 101 15.84 7.47 -6.16
CA MET A 101 14.64 6.66 -6.02
C MET A 101 14.61 5.46 -6.96
N LEU A 102 15.14 5.63 -8.16
CA LEU A 102 15.02 4.68 -9.25
C LEU A 102 16.37 4.42 -9.91
N ALA A 103 16.52 3.23 -10.45
CA ALA A 103 17.65 2.90 -11.35
C ALA A 103 17.12 2.23 -12.62
N VAL A 104 17.52 2.71 -13.78
CA VAL A 104 17.09 2.16 -15.07
C VAL A 104 17.50 0.69 -15.17
N ASN A 105 16.57 -0.18 -15.55
CA ASN A 105 16.87 -1.59 -15.78
C ASN A 105 17.45 -1.79 -17.18
N THR A 106 18.75 -1.99 -17.27
CA THR A 106 19.48 -2.35 -18.48
C THR A 106 20.02 -3.80 -18.45
N ARG A 107 19.68 -4.57 -17.40
CA ARG A 107 20.11 -5.98 -17.27
C ARG A 107 19.28 -6.89 -18.16
N ASP A 108 18.01 -6.59 -18.33
CA ASP A 108 17.09 -7.32 -19.17
C ASP A 108 17.06 -6.76 -20.59
N ASP A 109 16.47 -7.52 -21.53
CA ASP A 109 16.37 -7.09 -22.92
C ASP A 109 15.46 -5.85 -23.03
N ILE A 110 16.10 -4.68 -23.16
CA ILE A 110 15.41 -3.39 -23.29
C ILE A 110 14.52 -3.32 -24.54
N ARG A 111 14.87 -4.00 -25.63
CA ARG A 111 14.05 -4.01 -26.86
C ARG A 111 12.76 -4.80 -26.69
N ARG A 112 12.74 -5.72 -25.74
CA ARG A 112 11.54 -6.48 -25.41
C ARG A 112 10.66 -5.77 -24.38
N TRP A 113 11.28 -5.14 -23.39
CA TRP A 113 10.56 -4.67 -22.21
C TRP A 113 10.34 -3.16 -22.19
N TRP A 114 10.98 -2.39 -23.07
CA TRP A 114 10.72 -0.98 -23.23
C TRP A 114 9.87 -0.73 -24.47
N GLU A 115 9.19 0.41 -24.50
CA GLU A 115 8.37 0.80 -25.63
C GLU A 115 8.53 2.29 -25.90
N VAL A 116 8.86 2.62 -27.15
CA VAL A 116 8.86 4.01 -27.65
C VAL A 116 7.59 4.20 -28.45
N ILE A 117 6.83 5.24 -28.15
CA ILE A 117 5.56 5.52 -28.83
C ILE A 117 5.60 6.91 -29.43
N ASP A 118 5.24 7.00 -30.72
CA ASP A 118 4.86 8.23 -31.38
C ASP A 118 3.42 8.59 -30.91
N ARG A 119 3.33 9.52 -29.98
CA ARG A 119 2.05 9.92 -29.37
C ARG A 119 1.14 10.70 -30.29
N THR A 120 1.68 11.26 -31.38
CA THR A 120 0.90 11.95 -32.42
C THR A 120 0.09 10.96 -33.24
N THR A 121 0.64 9.78 -33.52
CA THR A 121 -0.05 8.71 -34.26
C THR A 121 -0.64 7.63 -33.35
N GLY A 122 -0.12 7.46 -32.14
CA GLY A 122 -0.44 6.37 -31.23
C GLY A 122 0.27 5.06 -31.56
N GLU A 123 1.20 5.05 -32.51
CA GLU A 123 1.91 3.86 -32.96
C GLU A 123 3.22 3.66 -32.20
N ALA A 124 3.57 2.40 -31.94
CA ALA A 124 4.87 2.05 -31.39
C ALA A 124 5.96 2.24 -32.48
N VAL A 125 7.05 2.88 -32.10
CA VAL A 125 8.24 3.03 -32.94
C VAL A 125 8.96 1.68 -33.03
N SER A 126 9.37 1.29 -34.24
CA SER A 126 10.11 0.03 -34.44
C SER A 126 11.36 -0.01 -33.55
N THR A 127 11.66 -1.17 -32.98
CA THR A 127 12.86 -1.37 -32.15
C THR A 127 14.16 -1.12 -32.91
N GLU A 128 14.13 -1.10 -34.25
CA GLU A 128 15.28 -0.75 -35.11
C GLU A 128 15.48 0.75 -35.28
N GLU A 129 14.44 1.56 -34.98
CA GLU A 129 14.44 3.02 -35.16
C GLU A 129 14.81 3.77 -33.90
N TRP A 130 15.13 3.09 -32.80
CA TRP A 130 15.63 3.71 -31.59
C TRP A 130 16.78 2.89 -30.96
N SER A 131 17.59 3.57 -30.17
CA SER A 131 18.69 2.95 -29.42
C SER A 131 18.83 3.61 -28.06
N TYR A 132 19.45 2.92 -27.12
CA TYR A 132 19.75 3.46 -25.80
C TYR A 132 21.24 3.75 -25.67
N ASP A 133 21.59 5.00 -25.38
CA ASP A 133 22.93 5.43 -25.00
C ASP A 133 23.08 5.34 -23.48
N GLU A 134 23.60 4.22 -23.01
CA GLU A 134 23.78 3.95 -21.58
C GLU A 134 24.69 4.99 -20.90
N LYS A 135 25.69 5.51 -21.61
CA LYS A 135 26.60 6.49 -21.05
C LYS A 135 25.95 7.81 -20.69
N ASN A 136 25.01 8.25 -21.50
CA ASN A 136 24.31 9.51 -21.32
C ASN A 136 22.88 9.32 -20.76
N GLY A 137 22.39 8.09 -20.65
CA GLY A 137 21.03 7.78 -20.18
C GLY A 137 19.92 8.17 -21.17
N ASN A 138 20.26 8.30 -22.47
CA ASN A 138 19.35 8.79 -23.49
C ASN A 138 18.80 7.65 -24.36
N VAL A 139 17.51 7.69 -24.66
CA VAL A 139 16.96 6.99 -25.82
C VAL A 139 17.05 7.92 -27.03
N VAL A 140 17.68 7.42 -28.09
CA VAL A 140 17.83 8.13 -29.35
C VAL A 140 16.89 7.53 -30.39
N ILE A 141 15.97 8.31 -30.91
CA ILE A 141 15.00 7.92 -31.94
C ILE A 141 15.47 8.46 -33.28
N ARG A 142 15.62 7.56 -34.28
CA ARG A 142 16.01 7.93 -35.64
C ARG A 142 15.54 6.89 -36.66
N PRO A 143 14.76 7.30 -37.69
CA PRO A 143 14.28 8.66 -37.96
C PRO A 143 13.13 9.06 -37.05
N ALA A 144 13.21 10.25 -36.47
CA ALA A 144 12.08 10.89 -35.81
C ALA A 144 11.32 11.77 -36.82
N LYS A 145 10.00 11.84 -36.69
CA LYS A 145 9.17 12.72 -37.53
C LYS A 145 9.07 14.09 -36.90
N GLU A 146 9.46 15.13 -37.62
CA GLU A 146 9.38 16.52 -37.14
C GLU A 146 7.96 16.87 -36.68
N PHE A 147 7.87 17.55 -35.54
CA PHE A 147 6.64 18.00 -34.87
C PHE A 147 5.77 16.86 -34.33
N HIS A 148 6.22 15.61 -34.37
CA HIS A 148 5.58 14.54 -33.62
C HIS A 148 6.08 14.51 -32.17
N GLU A 149 5.22 14.07 -31.28
CA GLU A 149 5.52 13.90 -29.86
C GLU A 149 5.82 12.43 -29.57
N TYR A 150 6.86 12.20 -28.78
CA TYR A 150 7.30 10.84 -28.40
C TYR A 150 7.40 10.68 -26.91
N THR A 151 7.19 9.46 -26.45
CA THR A 151 7.47 9.03 -25.07
C THR A 151 8.19 7.70 -25.07
N VAL A 152 8.95 7.46 -24.00
CA VAL A 152 9.60 6.19 -23.73
C VAL A 152 9.00 5.61 -22.45
N SER A 153 8.50 4.39 -22.53
CA SER A 153 8.10 3.60 -21.36
C SER A 153 9.18 2.57 -21.08
N PHE A 154 9.76 2.60 -19.88
CA PHE A 154 10.91 1.77 -19.53
C PHE A 154 10.77 1.17 -18.13
N LEU A 155 11.46 0.05 -17.86
CA LEU A 155 11.56 -0.56 -16.54
C LEU A 155 12.65 0.12 -15.71
N ALA A 156 12.32 0.37 -14.45
CA ALA A 156 13.28 0.85 -13.46
C ALA A 156 13.16 0.04 -12.17
N TYR A 157 14.31 -0.21 -11.54
CA TYR A 157 14.37 -0.77 -10.19
C TYR A 157 14.01 0.29 -9.16
N ILE A 158 13.24 -0.09 -8.13
CA ILE A 158 12.83 0.79 -7.03
C ILE A 158 13.92 0.72 -5.94
N MET A 159 14.83 1.69 -5.95
CA MET A 159 15.97 1.76 -5.04
C MET A 159 15.63 2.38 -3.69
N TRP A 160 14.53 3.10 -3.63
CA TRP A 160 13.96 3.60 -2.38
C TRP A 160 12.45 3.34 -2.36
N ASP A 161 11.97 2.55 -1.38
CA ASP A 161 10.55 2.28 -1.22
C ASP A 161 9.76 3.59 -1.19
N PRO A 162 8.75 3.77 -2.06
CA PRO A 162 8.04 5.03 -2.19
C PRO A 162 7.31 5.46 -0.91
N VAL A 163 6.78 4.50 -0.15
CA VAL A 163 6.09 4.78 1.13
C VAL A 163 7.08 5.17 2.20
N HIS A 164 8.24 4.51 2.26
CA HIS A 164 9.30 4.89 3.17
C HIS A 164 9.88 6.28 2.82
N MET A 165 10.10 6.54 1.54
CA MET A 165 10.55 7.85 1.07
C MET A 165 9.52 8.95 1.40
N TYR A 166 8.23 8.72 1.14
CA TYR A 166 7.17 9.66 1.50
C TYR A 166 7.20 9.98 2.99
N ASN A 167 7.24 8.96 3.84
CA ASN A 167 7.29 9.17 5.28
C ASN A 167 8.56 9.93 5.71
N ALA A 168 9.71 9.62 5.11
CA ALA A 168 10.96 10.31 5.41
C ALA A 168 10.92 11.80 5.02
N VAL A 169 10.31 12.11 3.88
CA VAL A 169 10.16 13.49 3.39
C VAL A 169 9.14 14.26 4.24
N VAL A 170 7.95 13.68 4.48
CA VAL A 170 6.87 14.34 5.25
C VAL A 170 7.25 14.53 6.70
N ASN A 171 7.94 13.56 7.32
CA ASN A 171 8.37 13.65 8.73
C ASN A 171 9.73 14.33 8.90
N ASP A 172 10.35 14.82 7.83
CA ASP A 172 11.70 15.42 7.84
C ASP A 172 12.72 14.54 8.56
N TRP A 173 12.67 13.23 8.36
CA TRP A 173 13.64 12.31 8.93
C TRP A 173 14.99 12.52 8.26
N LYS A 174 15.97 12.93 9.05
CA LYS A 174 17.35 13.14 8.56
C LYS A 174 18.13 11.84 8.68
N ASP A 175 19.10 11.67 7.79
CA ASP A 175 20.07 10.57 7.82
C ASP A 175 19.44 9.16 7.81
N VAL A 176 18.29 9.00 7.18
CA VAL A 176 17.70 7.68 6.99
C VAL A 176 18.31 6.96 5.78
N GLU A 177 18.70 5.70 5.97
CA GLU A 177 19.09 4.85 4.85
C GLU A 177 17.85 4.53 4.00
N PRO A 178 17.85 4.79 2.68
CA PRO A 178 16.79 4.34 1.78
C PRO A 178 16.54 2.84 1.92
N GLN A 179 15.30 2.46 2.11
CA GLN A 179 14.91 1.04 2.13
C GLN A 179 14.67 0.57 0.71
N ILE A 180 15.51 -0.34 0.24
CA ILE A 180 15.40 -0.92 -1.09
C ILE A 180 14.29 -1.97 -1.05
N THR A 181 13.41 -1.92 -2.06
CA THR A 181 12.34 -2.92 -2.21
C THR A 181 12.85 -4.15 -2.93
N PHE A 182 12.33 -5.32 -2.58
CA PHE A 182 12.61 -6.57 -3.29
C PHE A 182 11.30 -7.26 -3.69
N ASP A 183 11.34 -7.94 -4.84
CA ASP A 183 10.18 -8.61 -5.41
C ASP A 183 10.03 -10.02 -4.82
N VAL A 184 9.15 -10.15 -3.84
CA VAL A 184 8.85 -11.42 -3.15
C VAL A 184 8.21 -12.49 -4.05
N ARG A 185 7.94 -12.20 -5.30
CA ARG A 185 7.46 -13.19 -6.27
C ARG A 185 8.61 -13.87 -7.01
N GLN A 186 9.79 -13.28 -7.01
CA GLN A 186 11.00 -13.88 -7.56
C GLN A 186 11.42 -15.11 -6.73
N PRO A 187 11.89 -16.19 -7.37
CA PRO A 187 12.06 -17.47 -6.69
C PRO A 187 12.99 -17.43 -5.46
N ALA A 188 14.16 -16.78 -5.57
CA ALA A 188 15.12 -16.71 -4.46
C ALA A 188 14.60 -15.79 -3.35
N THR A 189 14.06 -14.63 -3.71
CA THR A 189 13.47 -13.69 -2.75
C THR A 189 12.21 -14.24 -2.09
N ARG A 190 11.41 -15.03 -2.79
CA ARG A 190 10.25 -15.72 -2.18
C ARG A 190 10.69 -16.69 -1.09
N ALA A 191 11.66 -17.56 -1.39
CA ALA A 191 12.18 -18.51 -0.42
C ALA A 191 12.79 -17.80 0.79
N HIS A 192 13.59 -16.75 0.56
CA HIS A 192 14.17 -15.91 1.60
C HIS A 192 13.10 -15.24 2.48
N SER A 193 12.04 -14.69 1.85
CA SER A 193 10.96 -14.00 2.57
C SER A 193 10.16 -14.92 3.47
N MET A 194 9.91 -16.17 3.05
CA MET A 194 9.25 -17.18 3.88
C MET A 194 10.12 -17.57 5.06
N ASP A 195 11.42 -17.77 4.84
CA ASP A 195 12.38 -18.06 5.89
C ASP A 195 12.57 -16.87 6.85
N ARG A 196 12.60 -15.65 6.34
CA ARG A 196 12.65 -14.43 7.15
C ARG A 196 11.41 -14.28 8.04
N LEU A 197 10.23 -14.63 7.55
CA LEU A 197 9.00 -14.62 8.35
C LEU A 197 9.06 -15.66 9.47
N ARG A 198 9.57 -16.87 9.20
CA ARG A 198 9.77 -17.90 10.24
C ARG A 198 10.75 -17.43 11.33
N ARG A 199 11.90 -16.88 10.94
CA ARG A 199 12.86 -16.31 11.90
C ARG A 199 12.27 -15.18 12.74
N PHE A 200 11.45 -14.32 12.13
CA PHE A 200 10.71 -13.29 12.86
C PHE A 200 9.80 -13.92 13.92
N LEU A 201 9.02 -14.93 13.55
CA LEU A 201 8.09 -15.61 14.45
C LEU A 201 8.82 -16.36 15.58
N ASP A 202 9.97 -16.99 15.30
CA ASP A 202 10.82 -17.64 16.28
C ASP A 202 11.36 -16.65 17.34
N SER A 203 11.72 -15.45 16.92
CA SER A 203 12.27 -14.41 17.81
C SER A 203 11.20 -13.55 18.50
N HIS A 204 9.95 -13.62 18.07
CA HIS A 204 8.85 -12.79 18.58
C HIS A 204 7.67 -13.65 19.09
N ASP A 205 7.99 -14.58 20.01
CA ASP A 205 7.02 -15.50 20.61
C ASP A 205 5.85 -14.78 21.32
N TYR A 206 6.10 -13.59 21.85
CA TYR A 206 5.14 -12.72 22.54
C TYR A 206 4.10 -12.07 21.63
N VAL A 207 4.30 -12.06 20.31
CA VAL A 207 3.37 -11.47 19.34
C VAL A 207 2.13 -12.37 19.22
N ASN A 208 0.95 -11.76 19.27
CA ASN A 208 -0.32 -12.47 19.09
C ASN A 208 -0.82 -12.35 17.63
N VAL A 209 -0.59 -11.21 17.00
CA VAL A 209 -1.06 -10.91 15.65
C VAL A 209 0.08 -10.37 14.81
N VAL A 210 0.35 -11.01 13.70
CA VAL A 210 1.24 -10.47 12.66
C VAL A 210 0.40 -9.58 11.74
N ARG A 211 0.71 -8.30 11.74
CA ARG A 211 0.03 -7.31 10.92
C ARG A 211 0.86 -7.01 9.68
N PHE A 212 0.49 -7.60 8.56
CA PHE A 212 1.09 -7.28 7.27
C PHE A 212 0.66 -5.88 6.83
N THR A 213 1.61 -5.04 6.44
CA THR A 213 1.31 -3.73 5.83
C THR A 213 0.88 -3.92 4.38
N THR A 214 1.51 -4.85 3.71
CA THR A 214 1.20 -5.29 2.35
C THR A 214 1.83 -6.65 2.13
N PHE A 215 1.29 -7.45 1.23
CA PHE A 215 1.92 -8.70 0.80
C PHE A 215 2.87 -8.50 -0.37
N PHE A 216 2.63 -7.51 -1.18
CA PHE A 216 3.49 -7.11 -2.27
C PHE A 216 3.69 -5.59 -2.24
N HIS A 217 3.04 -4.83 -3.11
CA HIS A 217 3.17 -3.37 -3.14
C HIS A 217 1.79 -2.72 -3.00
N GLN A 218 1.68 -1.69 -2.17
CA GLN A 218 0.40 -1.09 -1.86
C GLN A 218 0.00 -0.04 -2.90
N PHE A 219 0.78 1.01 -3.00
CA PHE A 219 0.63 2.08 -3.98
C PHE A 219 2.01 2.63 -4.32
N THR A 220 2.11 3.35 -5.41
CA THR A 220 3.39 3.88 -5.89
C THR A 220 3.34 5.39 -5.97
N LEU A 221 4.34 6.03 -5.37
CA LEU A 221 4.61 7.45 -5.48
C LEU A 221 5.86 7.66 -6.31
N ILE A 222 5.82 8.60 -7.24
CA ILE A 222 6.99 9.05 -7.98
C ILE A 222 7.22 10.51 -7.64
N PHE A 223 8.45 10.81 -7.26
CA PHE A 223 8.89 12.14 -6.87
C PHE A 223 9.71 12.79 -7.97
N ASP A 224 9.57 14.10 -8.10
CA ASP A 224 10.43 14.92 -8.95
C ASP A 224 11.79 15.19 -8.27
N GLU A 225 12.71 15.84 -8.98
CA GLU A 225 14.05 16.19 -8.50
C GLU A 225 14.05 17.07 -7.23
N MET A 226 12.92 17.67 -6.87
CA MET A 226 12.73 18.48 -5.66
C MET A 226 11.99 17.71 -4.55
N ALA A 227 11.88 16.39 -4.69
CA ALA A 227 11.13 15.52 -3.77
C ALA A 227 9.65 15.89 -3.61
N ARG A 228 9.04 16.46 -4.66
CA ARG A 228 7.59 16.69 -4.71
C ARG A 228 6.91 15.57 -5.47
N GLU A 229 5.69 15.24 -5.09
CA GLU A 229 4.89 14.23 -5.79
C GLU A 229 4.68 14.62 -7.26
N LYS A 230 5.20 13.79 -8.15
CA LYS A 230 5.04 13.94 -9.59
C LYS A 230 3.86 13.13 -10.10
N TYR A 231 3.70 11.92 -9.57
CA TYR A 231 2.71 10.99 -10.00
C TYR A 231 2.44 9.94 -8.92
N VAL A 232 1.18 9.52 -8.82
CA VAL A 232 0.73 8.49 -7.88
C VAL A 232 -0.03 7.41 -8.63
N ASP A 233 0.42 6.16 -8.48
CA ASP A 233 -0.37 4.99 -8.87
C ASP A 233 -0.98 4.38 -7.61
N TRP A 234 -2.21 4.74 -7.32
CA TRP A 234 -2.92 4.27 -6.13
C TRP A 234 -3.13 2.76 -6.10
N PHE A 235 -3.17 2.12 -7.26
CA PHE A 235 -3.30 0.67 -7.35
C PHE A 235 -1.95 -0.03 -7.45
N GLY A 236 -0.87 0.70 -7.73
CA GLY A 236 0.49 0.20 -7.79
C GLY A 236 0.76 -0.82 -8.91
N TYR A 237 -0.09 -0.90 -9.92
CA TYR A 237 0.10 -1.85 -11.03
C TYR A 237 1.35 -1.57 -11.85
N SER A 238 1.81 -0.30 -11.88
CA SER A 238 3.07 0.08 -12.51
C SER A 238 4.29 -0.53 -11.82
N ALA A 239 4.20 -0.82 -10.51
CA ALA A 239 5.25 -1.43 -9.69
C ALA A 239 5.07 -2.95 -9.51
N SER A 240 4.00 -3.54 -10.06
CA SER A 240 3.78 -4.99 -9.99
C SER A 240 4.32 -5.72 -11.22
N VAL A 241 5.44 -5.27 -11.73
CA VAL A 241 6.07 -5.75 -12.96
C VAL A 241 7.51 -6.18 -12.72
N SER A 242 7.93 -7.18 -13.45
CA SER A 242 9.31 -7.57 -13.68
C SER A 242 9.31 -8.51 -14.89
N PRO A 243 10.39 -8.66 -15.65
CA PRO A 243 10.45 -9.62 -16.75
C PRO A 243 9.97 -11.01 -16.36
N TYR A 244 10.39 -11.49 -15.19
CA TYR A 244 9.96 -12.79 -14.64
C TYR A 244 8.44 -12.92 -14.53
N ILE A 245 7.77 -11.94 -13.95
CA ILE A 245 6.31 -11.96 -13.76
C ILE A 245 5.57 -11.73 -15.07
N LEU A 246 6.09 -10.84 -15.92
CA LEU A 246 5.48 -10.56 -17.22
C LEU A 246 5.56 -11.76 -18.18
N GLU A 247 6.62 -12.56 -18.12
CA GLU A 247 6.71 -13.81 -18.86
C GLU A 247 5.65 -14.84 -18.42
N GLN A 248 5.38 -14.94 -17.13
CA GLN A 248 4.30 -15.79 -16.61
C GLN A 248 2.93 -15.30 -17.05
N PHE A 249 2.72 -13.98 -17.01
CA PHE A 249 1.49 -13.39 -17.55
C PHE A 249 1.30 -13.73 -19.03
N GLU A 250 2.32 -13.53 -19.87
CA GLU A 250 2.26 -13.86 -21.30
C GLU A 250 1.93 -15.35 -21.55
N GLN A 251 2.54 -16.24 -20.76
CA GLN A 251 2.26 -17.69 -20.86
C GLN A 251 0.81 -18.02 -20.54
N GLU A 252 0.22 -17.32 -19.57
CA GLU A 252 -1.14 -17.55 -19.15
C GLU A 252 -2.17 -17.01 -20.14
N VAL A 253 -1.96 -15.78 -20.63
CA VAL A 253 -2.94 -15.12 -21.51
C VAL A 253 -2.76 -15.44 -22.99
N GLY A 254 -1.60 -15.94 -23.39
CA GLY A 254 -1.29 -16.35 -24.77
C GLY A 254 -0.97 -15.18 -25.72
N TYR A 255 -0.67 -14.00 -25.21
CA TYR A 255 -0.22 -12.86 -26.00
C TYR A 255 0.90 -12.08 -25.30
N LYS A 256 1.62 -11.24 -26.08
CA LYS A 256 2.75 -10.47 -25.57
C LYS A 256 2.29 -9.29 -24.75
N PHE A 257 2.97 -9.06 -23.63
CA PHE A 257 2.78 -7.88 -22.82
C PHE A 257 3.36 -6.65 -23.53
N ARG A 258 2.70 -5.52 -23.33
CA ARG A 258 3.19 -4.20 -23.75
C ARG A 258 3.13 -3.23 -22.57
N PRO A 259 4.17 -2.41 -22.36
CA PRO A 259 4.17 -1.37 -21.33
C PRO A 259 2.91 -0.49 -21.38
N GLU A 260 2.41 -0.21 -22.57
CA GLU A 260 1.23 0.62 -22.79
C GLU A 260 -0.05 0.08 -22.12
N PHE A 261 -0.13 -1.23 -21.85
CA PHE A 261 -1.28 -1.80 -21.13
C PHE A 261 -1.41 -1.24 -19.72
N ILE A 262 -0.28 -0.89 -19.08
CA ILE A 262 -0.25 -0.25 -17.76
C ILE A 262 -0.18 1.27 -17.89
N ILE A 263 0.70 1.76 -18.75
CA ILE A 263 0.98 3.19 -18.92
C ILE A 263 -0.24 3.97 -19.41
N ASP A 264 -1.03 3.39 -20.32
CA ASP A 264 -2.29 3.98 -20.80
C ASP A 264 -2.12 5.47 -21.17
N GLN A 265 -1.20 5.78 -22.07
CA GLN A 265 -0.91 7.13 -22.53
C GLN A 265 -0.44 8.10 -21.41
N GLY A 266 0.04 7.57 -20.29
CA GLY A 266 0.40 8.34 -19.11
C GLY A 266 -0.72 8.50 -18.08
N TYR A 267 -1.92 7.99 -18.36
CA TYR A 267 -3.06 8.02 -17.42
C TYR A 267 -2.97 6.90 -16.37
N MET A 268 -2.08 5.93 -16.52
CA MET A 268 -1.84 4.81 -15.59
C MET A 268 -3.13 4.09 -15.20
N ASN A 269 -4.07 3.96 -16.13
CA ASN A 269 -5.39 3.37 -15.89
C ASN A 269 -6.10 3.91 -14.63
N ASN A 270 -6.04 5.21 -14.40
CA ASN A 270 -6.70 5.83 -13.25
C ASN A 270 -8.22 5.59 -13.23
N THR A 271 -8.88 5.95 -12.13
CA THR A 271 -10.30 5.65 -11.88
C THR A 271 -11.27 6.23 -12.92
N TYR A 272 -10.84 7.21 -13.70
CA TYR A 272 -11.67 7.84 -14.75
C TYR A 272 -11.50 7.18 -16.13
N ARG A 273 -10.58 6.23 -16.26
CA ARG A 273 -10.32 5.50 -17.50
C ARG A 273 -11.13 4.22 -17.57
N ILE A 274 -11.64 3.88 -18.75
CA ILE A 274 -12.21 2.56 -19.01
C ILE A 274 -11.05 1.59 -19.24
N PRO A 275 -10.85 0.58 -18.37
CA PRO A 275 -9.73 -0.31 -18.51
C PRO A 275 -9.82 -1.16 -19.79
N SER A 276 -8.70 -1.31 -20.50
CA SER A 276 -8.59 -2.19 -21.64
C SER A 276 -8.78 -3.67 -21.24
N LYS A 277 -8.97 -4.55 -22.23
CA LYS A 277 -9.03 -6.01 -21.97
C LYS A 277 -7.71 -6.50 -21.37
N GLU A 278 -6.60 -6.06 -21.95
CA GLU A 278 -5.24 -6.45 -21.55
C GLU A 278 -4.94 -6.04 -20.10
N PHE A 279 -5.32 -4.82 -19.73
CA PHE A 279 -5.17 -4.37 -18.35
C PHE A 279 -6.06 -5.16 -17.37
N LYS A 280 -7.29 -5.50 -17.78
CA LYS A 280 -8.16 -6.36 -16.94
C LYS A 280 -7.57 -7.76 -16.76
N ASP A 281 -7.03 -8.34 -17.81
CA ASP A 281 -6.36 -9.65 -17.74
C ASP A 281 -5.15 -9.57 -16.80
N PHE A 282 -4.35 -8.50 -16.89
CA PHE A 282 -3.22 -8.27 -16.00
C PHE A 282 -3.67 -8.09 -14.54
N GLN A 283 -4.73 -7.35 -14.29
CA GLN A 283 -5.30 -7.20 -12.94
C GLN A 283 -5.74 -8.55 -12.35
N VAL A 284 -6.39 -9.41 -13.15
CA VAL A 284 -6.82 -10.74 -12.72
C VAL A 284 -5.62 -11.64 -12.40
N PHE A 285 -4.61 -11.64 -13.28
CA PHE A 285 -3.36 -12.36 -13.05
C PHE A 285 -2.68 -11.90 -11.77
N GLN A 286 -2.44 -10.60 -11.63
CA GLN A 286 -1.78 -10.00 -10.48
C GLN A 286 -2.48 -10.34 -9.16
N ARG A 287 -3.79 -10.24 -9.11
CA ARG A 287 -4.61 -10.56 -7.94
C ARG A 287 -4.40 -12.00 -7.48
N ARG A 288 -4.39 -12.96 -8.42
CA ARG A 288 -4.19 -14.37 -8.07
C ARG A 288 -2.78 -14.64 -7.56
N GLU A 289 -1.78 -14.03 -8.18
CA GLU A 289 -0.39 -14.23 -7.74
C GLU A 289 -0.15 -13.64 -6.34
N VAL A 290 -0.69 -12.47 -6.05
CA VAL A 290 -0.61 -11.89 -4.71
C VAL A 290 -1.40 -12.71 -3.69
N ALA A 291 -2.58 -13.23 -4.06
CA ALA A 291 -3.37 -14.07 -3.16
C ALA A 291 -2.66 -15.39 -2.81
N LYS A 292 -1.97 -16.03 -3.77
CA LYS A 292 -1.14 -17.23 -3.52
C LYS A 292 0.00 -16.92 -2.54
N LEU A 293 0.72 -15.82 -2.75
CA LEU A 293 1.79 -15.37 -1.88
C LEU A 293 1.28 -15.06 -0.47
N ALA A 294 0.18 -14.32 -0.38
CA ALA A 294 -0.46 -13.98 0.89
C ALA A 294 -0.88 -15.23 1.66
N LYS A 295 -1.49 -16.20 0.98
CA LYS A 295 -1.88 -17.47 1.61
C LYS A 295 -0.68 -18.20 2.20
N GLU A 296 0.41 -18.31 1.48
CA GLU A 296 1.63 -18.97 1.95
C GLU A 296 2.16 -18.30 3.22
N MET A 297 2.19 -16.97 3.28
CA MET A 297 2.63 -16.23 4.46
C MET A 297 1.65 -16.38 5.64
N VAL A 298 0.36 -16.35 5.37
CA VAL A 298 -0.67 -16.53 6.40
C VAL A 298 -0.63 -17.94 6.97
N ASP A 299 -0.45 -18.95 6.13
CA ASP A 299 -0.30 -20.35 6.58
C ASP A 299 0.90 -20.48 7.54
N ILE A 300 2.04 -19.84 7.23
CA ILE A 300 3.20 -19.82 8.13
C ILE A 300 2.84 -19.17 9.49
N VAL A 301 2.15 -18.05 9.49
CA VAL A 301 1.72 -17.40 10.75
C VAL A 301 0.84 -18.33 11.58
N HIS A 302 -0.06 -19.07 10.93
CA HIS A 302 -0.94 -20.03 11.57
C HIS A 302 -0.19 -21.27 12.10
N GLU A 303 0.87 -21.73 11.44
CA GLU A 303 1.76 -22.80 11.95
C GLU A 303 2.33 -22.46 13.33
N TYR A 304 2.54 -21.18 13.62
CA TYR A 304 3.00 -20.67 14.92
C TYR A 304 1.86 -20.35 15.90
N GLY A 305 0.63 -20.68 15.56
CA GLY A 305 -0.55 -20.44 16.40
C GLY A 305 -0.91 -18.96 16.59
N LYS A 306 -0.47 -18.10 15.69
CA LYS A 306 -0.71 -16.66 15.72
C LYS A 306 -1.78 -16.26 14.72
N GLU A 307 -2.36 -15.07 14.90
CA GLU A 307 -3.31 -14.50 13.94
C GLU A 307 -2.58 -13.69 12.87
N ALA A 308 -3.09 -13.74 11.65
CA ALA A 308 -2.64 -12.92 10.53
C ALA A 308 -3.66 -11.81 10.25
N MET A 309 -3.21 -10.57 10.25
CA MET A 309 -4.00 -9.39 9.96
C MET A 309 -3.40 -8.65 8.78
N MET A 310 -4.24 -8.16 7.86
CA MET A 310 -3.79 -7.24 6.83
C MET A 310 -4.18 -5.81 7.15
N PHE A 311 -3.22 -4.88 7.04
CA PHE A 311 -3.50 -3.47 6.98
C PHE A 311 -3.94 -3.10 5.56
N MET A 312 -5.16 -2.61 5.46
CA MET A 312 -5.71 -2.08 4.23
C MET A 312 -5.57 -0.57 4.27
N GLY A 313 -4.69 -0.04 3.45
CA GLY A 313 -4.64 1.40 3.17
C GLY A 313 -5.86 1.83 2.38
N ASP A 314 -5.75 2.96 1.71
CA ASP A 314 -6.85 3.46 0.89
C ASP A 314 -6.98 2.64 -0.40
N HIS A 315 -5.86 2.19 -0.96
CA HIS A 315 -5.78 1.34 -2.16
C HIS A 315 -4.60 0.37 -2.05
N TRP A 316 -4.72 -0.83 -2.63
CA TRP A 316 -3.66 -1.83 -2.61
C TRP A 316 -3.88 -2.91 -3.68
N ILE A 317 -2.78 -3.46 -4.14
CA ILE A 317 -2.71 -4.29 -5.32
C ILE A 317 -3.19 -5.69 -5.06
N GLY A 318 -4.11 -6.14 -5.92
CA GLY A 318 -4.45 -7.52 -6.08
C GLY A 318 -5.14 -8.18 -4.90
N MET A 319 -5.47 -7.40 -3.87
CA MET A 319 -6.00 -7.88 -2.60
C MET A 319 -7.36 -7.28 -2.29
N GLU A 320 -8.11 -6.96 -3.33
CA GLU A 320 -9.46 -6.42 -3.17
C GLU A 320 -10.32 -7.41 -2.38
N PRO A 321 -10.79 -7.00 -1.19
CA PRO A 321 -11.38 -7.92 -0.21
C PRO A 321 -12.73 -8.48 -0.65
N PHE A 322 -13.28 -7.97 -1.73
CA PHE A 322 -14.55 -8.40 -2.30
C PHE A 322 -14.40 -9.36 -3.49
N MET A 323 -13.15 -9.74 -3.82
CA MET A 323 -12.85 -10.68 -4.88
C MET A 323 -12.80 -12.11 -4.36
N ASP A 324 -13.05 -13.07 -5.27
CA ASP A 324 -13.20 -14.48 -4.90
C ASP A 324 -11.92 -15.07 -4.28
N GLU A 325 -10.75 -14.60 -4.74
CA GLU A 325 -9.45 -15.06 -4.25
C GLU A 325 -9.15 -14.65 -2.81
N PHE A 326 -9.74 -13.55 -2.32
CA PHE A 326 -9.48 -13.06 -0.97
C PHE A 326 -9.84 -14.09 0.11
N ALA A 327 -10.95 -14.81 -0.06
CA ALA A 327 -11.38 -15.85 0.87
C ALA A 327 -10.34 -16.97 1.05
N SER A 328 -9.58 -17.28 0.00
CA SER A 328 -8.58 -18.36 0.02
C SER A 328 -7.33 -18.03 0.82
N ILE A 329 -7.08 -16.76 1.14
CA ILE A 329 -5.90 -16.32 1.88
C ILE A 329 -5.95 -16.80 3.34
N GLY A 330 -7.14 -16.77 3.94
CA GLY A 330 -7.32 -17.24 5.32
C GLY A 330 -6.94 -16.22 6.38
N LEU A 331 -6.95 -14.91 6.07
CA LEU A 331 -6.71 -13.85 7.05
C LEU A 331 -7.71 -13.93 8.22
N ASP A 332 -7.21 -13.73 9.43
CA ASP A 332 -8.03 -13.64 10.64
C ASP A 332 -8.71 -12.29 10.77
N ALA A 333 -8.05 -11.23 10.36
CA ALA A 333 -8.54 -9.87 10.48
C ALA A 333 -8.04 -8.96 9.37
N VAL A 334 -8.77 -7.87 9.21
CA VAL A 334 -8.32 -6.70 8.44
C VAL A 334 -8.44 -5.44 9.29
N VAL A 335 -7.52 -4.52 9.09
CA VAL A 335 -7.55 -3.19 9.68
C VAL A 335 -7.40 -2.16 8.59
N GLY A 336 -8.22 -1.13 8.60
CA GLY A 336 -8.20 -0.11 7.57
C GLY A 336 -8.43 1.30 8.09
N SER A 337 -7.99 2.27 7.31
CA SER A 337 -8.18 3.69 7.61
C SER A 337 -9.64 4.08 7.38
N VAL A 338 -10.22 4.78 8.34
CA VAL A 338 -11.62 5.21 8.32
C VAL A 338 -11.66 6.73 8.15
N GLY A 339 -11.44 7.20 6.92
CA GLY A 339 -11.52 8.62 6.60
C GLY A 339 -12.97 9.13 6.53
N ASN A 340 -13.92 8.25 6.21
CA ASN A 340 -15.33 8.57 6.09
C ASN A 340 -16.23 7.34 6.27
N GLY A 341 -17.53 7.57 6.28
CA GLY A 341 -18.50 6.50 6.48
C GLY A 341 -18.60 5.49 5.33
N ALA A 342 -18.20 5.85 4.11
CA ALA A 342 -18.18 4.92 2.99
C ALA A 342 -17.05 3.90 3.16
N THR A 343 -15.84 4.37 3.46
CA THR A 343 -14.68 3.52 3.74
C THR A 343 -14.95 2.55 4.90
N LEU A 344 -15.57 3.03 5.99
CA LEU A 344 -15.95 2.15 7.10
C LEU A 344 -16.90 1.04 6.67
N ARG A 345 -17.91 1.37 5.86
CA ARG A 345 -18.85 0.35 5.35
C ARG A 345 -18.15 -0.67 4.45
N LEU A 346 -17.18 -0.26 3.66
CA LEU A 346 -16.37 -1.19 2.87
C LEU A 346 -15.67 -2.20 3.77
N PHE A 347 -15.04 -1.76 4.85
CA PHE A 347 -14.37 -2.67 5.79
C PHE A 347 -15.35 -3.58 6.52
N SER A 348 -16.46 -3.04 7.00
CA SER A 348 -17.45 -3.84 7.73
C SER A 348 -18.16 -4.88 6.87
N ASP A 349 -18.20 -4.67 5.55
CA ASP A 349 -18.77 -5.61 4.59
C ASP A 349 -17.77 -6.71 4.15
N ILE A 350 -16.51 -6.65 4.58
CA ILE A 350 -15.50 -7.69 4.27
C ILE A 350 -15.92 -9.01 4.93
N LYS A 351 -15.99 -10.05 4.10
CA LYS A 351 -16.32 -11.41 4.53
C LYS A 351 -15.04 -12.23 4.68
N HIS A 352 -15.18 -13.41 5.26
CA HIS A 352 -14.10 -14.38 5.42
C HIS A 352 -12.97 -13.96 6.36
N VAL A 353 -13.21 -12.98 7.24
CA VAL A 353 -12.34 -12.63 8.37
C VAL A 353 -13.10 -12.77 9.68
N LYS A 354 -12.39 -13.03 10.77
CA LYS A 354 -12.98 -13.18 12.10
C LYS A 354 -13.44 -11.83 12.67
N TYR A 355 -12.68 -10.77 12.38
CA TYR A 355 -13.01 -9.41 12.81
C TYR A 355 -12.40 -8.34 11.91
N THR A 356 -13.01 -7.16 11.97
CA THR A 356 -12.54 -5.96 11.28
C THR A 356 -12.24 -4.86 12.29
N GLU A 357 -11.17 -4.10 12.03
CA GLU A 357 -10.76 -2.97 12.85
C GLU A 357 -10.73 -1.69 12.01
N GLY A 358 -11.38 -0.64 12.50
CA GLY A 358 -11.32 0.67 11.88
C GLY A 358 -10.23 1.52 12.52
N ARG A 359 -9.22 1.99 11.75
CA ARG A 359 -8.27 2.99 12.21
C ARG A 359 -8.91 4.36 12.16
N PHE A 360 -9.12 4.92 13.33
CA PHE A 360 -9.68 6.22 13.53
C PHE A 360 -8.60 7.29 13.33
N LEU A 361 -8.92 8.38 12.63
CA LEU A 361 -7.97 9.35 12.10
C LEU A 361 -6.88 8.69 11.24
N PRO A 362 -7.15 8.52 9.95
CA PRO A 362 -6.20 7.90 9.03
C PRO A 362 -4.96 8.76 8.77
N TYR A 363 -5.11 10.08 8.76
CA TYR A 363 -4.03 11.03 8.54
C TYR A 363 -3.55 11.57 9.88
N PHE A 364 -2.35 11.22 10.27
CA PHE A 364 -1.81 11.35 11.61
C PHE A 364 -0.36 11.85 11.62
N PHE A 365 0.02 12.48 10.55
CA PHE A 365 1.32 13.08 10.36
C PHE A 365 1.29 14.58 10.67
N PRO A 366 2.38 15.32 10.43
CA PRO A 366 2.44 16.75 10.66
C PRO A 366 1.36 17.60 10.01
N ASP A 367 0.67 17.07 8.99
CA ASP A 367 -0.49 17.72 8.39
C ASP A 367 -1.69 17.87 9.34
N THR A 368 -1.83 16.97 10.32
CA THR A 368 -2.84 17.07 11.38
C THR A 368 -2.26 17.56 12.70
N PHE A 369 -1.08 17.03 13.11
CA PHE A 369 -0.45 17.28 14.40
C PHE A 369 0.72 18.26 14.25
N HIS A 370 0.43 19.54 14.15
CA HIS A 370 1.41 20.61 14.05
C HIS A 370 0.98 21.83 14.86
N GLU A 371 1.88 22.75 15.13
CA GLU A 371 1.58 24.02 15.81
C GLU A 371 0.50 24.79 15.03
N GLY A 372 -0.60 25.12 15.71
CA GLY A 372 -1.77 25.75 15.11
C GLY A 372 -2.76 24.80 14.44
N GLY A 373 -2.49 23.48 14.39
CA GLY A 373 -3.45 22.46 13.99
C GLY A 373 -4.54 22.23 15.05
N ASP A 374 -5.65 21.63 14.62
CA ASP A 374 -6.80 21.32 15.50
C ASP A 374 -7.19 19.83 15.36
N PRO A 375 -6.36 18.89 15.90
CA PRO A 375 -6.62 17.47 15.79
C PRO A 375 -7.94 17.02 16.43
N GLU A 376 -8.37 17.71 17.51
CA GLU A 376 -9.65 17.39 18.16
C GLU A 376 -10.83 17.66 17.23
N LYS A 377 -10.83 18.79 16.55
CA LYS A 377 -11.87 19.14 15.58
C LYS A 377 -11.92 18.14 14.41
N GLU A 378 -10.77 17.77 13.88
CA GLU A 378 -10.68 16.76 12.83
C GLU A 378 -11.20 15.41 13.32
N ALA A 379 -10.84 14.99 14.52
CA ALA A 379 -11.36 13.78 15.15
C ALA A 379 -12.89 13.82 15.31
N LYS A 380 -13.45 14.95 15.71
CA LYS A 380 -14.91 15.12 15.83
C LYS A 380 -15.62 14.94 14.50
N VAL A 381 -15.09 15.54 13.44
CA VAL A 381 -15.65 15.40 12.07
C VAL A 381 -15.55 13.95 11.60
N ASN A 382 -14.41 13.31 11.79
CA ASN A 382 -14.20 11.91 11.41
C ASN A 382 -15.16 10.98 12.19
N TRP A 383 -15.24 11.14 13.50
CA TRP A 383 -16.10 10.30 14.35
C TRP A 383 -17.59 10.42 14.03
N VAL A 384 -18.10 11.60 13.73
CA VAL A 384 -19.50 11.79 13.35
C VAL A 384 -19.87 10.98 12.12
N THR A 385 -18.99 10.94 11.11
CA THR A 385 -19.21 10.15 9.90
C THR A 385 -19.01 8.66 10.13
N ALA A 386 -17.97 8.27 10.85
CA ALA A 386 -17.69 6.88 11.21
C ALA A 386 -18.84 6.28 12.04
N ARG A 387 -19.28 6.96 13.08
CA ARG A 387 -20.36 6.52 13.95
C ARG A 387 -21.65 6.21 13.20
N ARG A 388 -22.02 7.04 12.23
CA ARG A 388 -23.21 6.80 11.39
C ARG A 388 -23.09 5.51 10.57
N ALA A 389 -21.90 5.21 10.09
CA ALA A 389 -21.66 3.98 9.35
C ALA A 389 -21.64 2.75 10.25
N ILE A 390 -21.10 2.85 11.47
CA ILE A 390 -21.10 1.76 12.47
C ILE A 390 -22.52 1.34 12.81
N LEU A 391 -23.45 2.28 12.95
CA LEU A 391 -24.86 1.98 13.21
C LEU A 391 -25.51 1.11 12.12
N ARG A 392 -25.00 1.17 10.91
CA ARG A 392 -25.50 0.34 9.79
C ARG A 392 -24.74 -0.98 9.65
N SER A 393 -23.44 -0.95 9.81
CA SER A 393 -22.55 -2.09 9.63
C SER A 393 -21.47 -2.04 10.69
N PRO A 394 -21.61 -2.78 11.80
CA PRO A 394 -20.65 -2.70 12.90
C PRO A 394 -19.32 -3.31 12.50
N ILE A 395 -18.24 -2.61 12.84
CA ILE A 395 -16.90 -3.16 12.94
C ILE A 395 -16.67 -3.70 14.35
N GLN A 396 -15.78 -4.66 14.53
CA GLN A 396 -15.58 -5.31 15.83
C GLN A 396 -14.63 -4.54 16.74
N ARG A 397 -13.76 -3.71 16.18
CA ARG A 397 -12.73 -2.98 16.92
C ARG A 397 -12.48 -1.62 16.29
N ILE A 398 -12.00 -0.69 17.10
CA ILE A 398 -11.41 0.55 16.62
C ILE A 398 -9.96 0.67 17.10
N GLY A 399 -9.18 1.49 16.41
CA GLY A 399 -7.83 1.82 16.82
C GLY A 399 -7.47 3.26 16.47
N TYR A 400 -6.63 3.90 17.28
CA TYR A 400 -6.01 5.15 16.87
C TYR A 400 -4.97 4.88 15.78
N GLY A 401 -5.06 5.60 14.68
CA GLY A 401 -4.26 5.34 13.49
C GLY A 401 -2.84 5.91 13.53
N GLY A 402 -2.61 6.92 14.36
CA GLY A 402 -1.39 7.73 14.36
C GLY A 402 -0.25 7.23 15.23
N TYR A 403 0.73 8.12 15.41
CA TYR A 403 1.79 7.97 16.39
C TYR A 403 1.32 8.56 17.72
N LEU A 404 1.44 7.79 18.81
CA LEU A 404 1.01 8.25 20.12
C LEU A 404 1.80 9.49 20.56
N LYS A 405 3.08 9.53 20.25
CA LYS A 405 3.97 10.66 20.55
C LYS A 405 3.41 11.99 20.05
N LEU A 406 2.93 12.05 18.82
CA LEU A 406 2.33 13.28 18.25
C LEU A 406 1.01 13.63 18.94
N ALA A 407 0.18 12.63 19.21
CA ALA A 407 -1.12 12.85 19.87
C ALA A 407 -0.98 13.42 21.29
N LEU A 408 0.06 13.03 22.03
CA LEU A 408 0.29 13.45 23.41
C LEU A 408 0.56 14.95 23.56
N GLU A 409 0.97 15.63 22.48
CA GLU A 409 1.13 17.10 22.46
C GLU A 409 -0.23 17.84 22.45
N PHE A 410 -1.33 17.12 22.23
CA PHE A 410 -2.70 17.67 22.12
C PHE A 410 -3.65 17.03 23.16
N PRO A 411 -3.65 17.51 24.42
CA PRO A 411 -4.43 16.89 25.51
C PRO A 411 -5.93 16.80 25.23
N ASP A 412 -6.52 17.79 24.57
CA ASP A 412 -7.94 17.81 24.23
C ASP A 412 -8.28 16.70 23.22
N PHE A 413 -7.40 16.46 22.25
CA PHE A 413 -7.52 15.32 21.35
C PHE A 413 -7.47 13.99 22.11
N VAL A 414 -6.49 13.80 23.01
CA VAL A 414 -6.34 12.58 23.82
C VAL A 414 -7.59 12.33 24.65
N GLN A 415 -8.14 13.37 25.29
CA GLN A 415 -9.38 13.27 26.06
C GLN A 415 -10.58 12.90 25.17
N TYR A 416 -10.68 13.51 23.99
CA TYR A 416 -11.76 13.21 23.06
C TYR A 416 -11.71 11.76 22.56
N ILE A 417 -10.52 11.22 22.25
CA ILE A 417 -10.36 9.81 21.86
C ILE A 417 -10.80 8.86 22.98
N LYS A 418 -10.55 9.20 24.24
CA LYS A 418 -11.07 8.44 25.38
C LYS A 418 -12.60 8.35 25.36
N GLU A 419 -13.28 9.45 25.08
CA GLU A 419 -14.73 9.52 24.96
C GLU A 419 -15.24 8.69 23.78
N VAL A 420 -14.56 8.78 22.62
CA VAL A 420 -14.85 7.97 21.44
C VAL A 420 -14.74 6.47 21.74
N CYS A 421 -13.70 6.05 22.45
CA CYS A 421 -13.53 4.64 22.84
C CYS A 421 -14.70 4.13 23.71
N GLN A 422 -15.17 4.95 24.65
CA GLN A 422 -16.32 4.63 25.49
C GLN A 422 -17.62 4.57 24.67
N GLU A 423 -17.84 5.58 23.83
CA GLU A 423 -19.03 5.64 22.96
C GLU A 423 -19.05 4.44 22.00
N PHE A 424 -17.91 4.07 21.41
CA PHE A 424 -17.81 2.93 20.51
C PHE A 424 -18.27 1.63 21.20
N ARG A 425 -17.79 1.35 22.40
CA ARG A 425 -18.21 0.14 23.15
C ARG A 425 -19.72 0.13 23.41
N VAL A 426 -20.27 1.27 23.85
CA VAL A 426 -21.73 1.40 24.05
C VAL A 426 -22.50 1.16 22.76
N LEU A 427 -22.05 1.75 21.66
CA LEU A 427 -22.67 1.52 20.35
C LEU A 427 -22.59 0.06 19.94
N TYR A 428 -21.39 -0.54 20.04
CA TYR A 428 -21.19 -1.93 19.66
C TYR A 428 -22.10 -2.87 20.46
N ASP A 429 -22.17 -2.73 21.78
CA ASP A 429 -22.98 -3.57 22.66
C ASP A 429 -24.50 -3.46 22.34
N ASN A 430 -24.91 -2.31 21.84
CA ASN A 430 -26.33 -2.10 21.50
C ASN A 430 -26.68 -2.57 20.08
N ILE A 431 -25.72 -2.61 19.15
CA ILE A 431 -26.03 -2.94 17.75
C ILE A 431 -25.58 -4.34 17.34
N GLN A 432 -24.67 -4.98 18.08
CA GLN A 432 -24.26 -6.35 17.79
C GLN A 432 -25.48 -7.29 17.79
N GLY A 433 -25.54 -8.16 16.78
CA GLY A 433 -26.66 -9.11 16.64
C GLY A 433 -27.96 -8.49 16.13
N THR A 434 -27.98 -7.17 15.85
CA THR A 434 -29.15 -6.52 15.24
C THR A 434 -29.01 -6.49 13.71
N THR A 435 -30.18 -6.48 13.03
CA THR A 435 -30.21 -6.27 11.56
C THR A 435 -30.72 -4.86 11.29
N PRO A 436 -29.91 -4.00 10.64
CA PRO A 436 -30.34 -2.65 10.33
C PRO A 436 -31.50 -2.65 9.33
N TYR A 437 -32.50 -1.83 9.60
CA TYR A 437 -33.65 -1.67 8.71
C TYR A 437 -33.37 -0.57 7.66
N CYS A 438 -33.47 -0.93 6.38
CA CYS A 438 -33.36 0.01 5.26
C CYS A 438 -34.76 0.49 4.82
N VAL A 439 -35.08 1.76 5.06
CA VAL A 439 -36.36 2.37 4.66
C VAL A 439 -36.45 2.51 3.13
N LYS A 440 -35.33 2.82 2.47
CA LYS A 440 -35.25 2.98 1.01
C LYS A 440 -34.10 2.19 0.43
N ARG A 441 -34.32 1.67 -0.78
CA ARG A 441 -33.28 1.01 -1.58
C ARG A 441 -32.95 1.89 -2.78
N VAL A 442 -31.65 2.04 -3.06
CA VAL A 442 -31.13 2.74 -4.24
C VAL A 442 -30.31 1.74 -5.02
N ALA A 443 -30.57 1.61 -6.31
CA ALA A 443 -29.73 0.85 -7.21
C ALA A 443 -28.66 1.78 -7.81
N VAL A 444 -27.43 1.36 -7.70
CA VAL A 444 -26.28 2.05 -8.35
C VAL A 444 -25.76 1.16 -9.47
N LEU A 445 -25.74 1.69 -10.69
CA LEU A 445 -25.13 1.02 -11.81
C LEU A 445 -23.62 1.25 -11.75
N ASN A 446 -22.86 0.16 -11.65
CA ASN A 446 -21.41 0.18 -11.72
C ASN A 446 -20.94 -0.33 -13.09
N CYS A 447 -20.45 0.57 -13.94
CA CYS A 447 -19.95 0.23 -15.27
C CYS A 447 -18.45 -0.11 -15.31
N TRP A 448 -17.74 0.07 -14.20
CA TRP A 448 -16.29 -0.14 -14.12
C TRP A 448 -15.86 -1.57 -13.85
N GLY A 449 -16.81 -2.42 -13.47
CA GLY A 449 -16.54 -3.79 -13.05
C GLY A 449 -16.05 -3.91 -11.60
N LYS A 450 -15.72 -5.13 -11.19
CA LYS A 450 -15.39 -5.45 -9.79
C LYS A 450 -14.19 -4.70 -9.26
N MET A 451 -13.14 -4.56 -10.06
CA MET A 451 -11.87 -3.94 -9.64
C MET A 451 -11.97 -2.46 -9.29
N ARG A 452 -13.04 -1.79 -9.73
CA ARG A 452 -13.26 -0.37 -9.49
C ARG A 452 -14.56 -0.08 -8.75
N SER A 453 -15.13 -1.08 -8.09
CA SER A 453 -16.42 -0.97 -7.41
C SER A 453 -16.38 -0.13 -6.15
N TRP A 454 -15.22 0.29 -5.72
CA TRP A 454 -15.00 1.00 -4.48
C TRP A 454 -14.18 2.30 -4.61
N GLY A 455 -13.94 2.72 -5.82
CA GLY A 455 -13.30 4.01 -6.14
C GLY A 455 -14.25 5.21 -6.03
#